data_942793e70cc668d66d49dbd01f7c2814
#
_entry.id   942793e70cc668d66d49dbd01f7c2814
#
_cell.length_a   1.000
_cell.length_b   1.000
_cell.length_c   1.000
_cell.angle_alpha   90.00
_cell.angle_beta   90.00
_cell.angle_gamma   90.00
#
_symmetry.space_group_name_H-M   'P 1'
#
loop_
_entity.id
_entity.type
_entity.pdbx_description
1 polymer ?
#
loop_
_entity_poly.entity_id
_entity_poly.type
_entity_poly.pdbx_seq_one_letter_code
_entity_poly.pdbx_strand_id
1 'polypeptide(L)'
;LVGAFIFKTGYEVGKENIDYLMAKSADSNLLSEIRKISLQTEGVLGMNDLRSHYIGDQFHIEIHILVDKNLSIQESHDIGDNVKTAILRLKGIQDVFVHIDPV
;
A
#
# COMPACT_ATOMS: atom_id res chain seq x y z
N LEU A 1 33.35 27.05 -14.62
CA LEU A 1 33.48 25.63 -14.30
C LEU A 1 33.05 25.32 -12.87
N VAL A 2 33.47 26.15 -11.92
CA VAL A 2 33.08 25.96 -10.51
C VAL A 2 31.57 26.19 -10.33
N GLY A 3 31.00 27.20 -10.99
CA GLY A 3 29.57 27.48 -10.91
C GLY A 3 28.72 26.34 -11.47
N ALA A 4 29.15 25.69 -12.56
CA ALA A 4 28.45 24.54 -13.14
C ALA A 4 28.48 23.34 -12.22
N PHE A 5 29.59 23.11 -11.52
CA PHE A 5 29.72 22.03 -10.56
C PHE A 5 28.78 22.20 -9.37
N ILE A 6 28.71 23.41 -8.80
CA ILE A 6 27.80 23.72 -7.68
C ILE A 6 26.35 23.52 -8.09
N PHE A 7 25.96 23.95 -9.28
CA PHE A 7 24.60 23.78 -9.79
C PHE A 7 24.23 22.30 -9.93
N LYS A 8 25.12 21.48 -10.45
CA LYS A 8 24.90 20.04 -10.57
C LYS A 8 24.70 19.37 -9.22
N THR A 9 25.52 19.70 -8.23
CA THR A 9 25.41 19.16 -6.87
C THR A 9 24.07 19.54 -6.23
N GLY A 10 23.65 20.80 -6.36
CA GLY A 10 22.36 21.26 -5.84
C GLY A 10 21.18 20.53 -6.50
N TYR A 11 21.24 20.27 -7.79
CA TYR A 11 20.20 19.51 -8.49
C TYR A 11 20.10 18.07 -7.98
N GLU A 12 21.22 17.39 -7.81
CA GLU A 12 21.24 16.01 -7.32
C GLU A 12 20.66 15.90 -5.91
N VAL A 13 21.02 16.79 -5.00
CA VAL A 13 20.50 16.81 -3.63
C VAL A 13 18.98 17.08 -3.63
N GLY A 14 18.52 18.03 -4.43
CA GLY A 14 17.09 18.33 -4.57
C GLY A 14 16.29 17.14 -5.09
N LYS A 15 16.83 16.44 -6.07
CA LYS A 15 16.19 15.23 -6.63
C LYS A 15 16.07 14.12 -5.59
N GLU A 16 17.12 13.85 -4.83
CA GLU A 16 17.11 12.84 -3.78
C GLU A 16 16.04 13.15 -2.73
N ASN A 17 15.90 14.40 -2.32
CA ASN A 17 14.88 14.80 -1.35
C ASN A 17 13.47 14.62 -1.88
N ILE A 18 13.23 14.90 -3.16
CA ILE A 18 11.92 14.68 -3.78
C ILE A 18 11.59 13.19 -3.82
N ASP A 19 12.54 12.35 -4.22
CA ASP A 19 12.33 10.90 -4.27
C ASP A 19 12.02 10.34 -2.88
N TYR A 20 12.69 10.82 -1.83
CA TYR A 20 12.44 10.40 -0.46
C TYR A 20 11.02 10.78 0.02
N LEU A 21 10.59 12.00 -0.27
CA LEU A 21 9.25 12.45 0.09
C LEU A 21 8.15 11.67 -0.64
N MET A 22 8.36 11.36 -1.91
CA MET A 22 7.42 10.55 -2.70
C MET A 22 7.34 9.13 -2.17
N ALA A 23 8.44 8.54 -1.75
CA ALA A 23 8.43 7.22 -1.14
C ALA A 23 7.64 7.21 0.17
N LYS A 24 7.73 8.27 0.97
CA LYS A 24 6.96 8.40 2.22
C LYS A 24 5.46 8.58 1.99
N SER A 25 5.06 9.23 0.90
CA SER A 25 3.63 9.45 0.58
C SER A 25 2.98 8.28 -0.12
N ALA A 26 3.67 7.16 -0.21
CA ALA A 26 3.30 5.94 -0.91
C ALA A 26 3.37 6.07 -2.44
N ASP A 27 4.12 5.19 -3.05
CA ASP A 27 4.22 5.07 -4.49
C ASP A 27 2.85 4.75 -5.08
N SER A 28 2.37 5.56 -6.02
CA SER A 28 1.08 5.35 -6.67
C SER A 28 1.01 4.02 -7.42
N ASN A 29 2.14 3.54 -7.94
CA ASN A 29 2.22 2.23 -8.59
C ASN A 29 2.01 1.10 -7.59
N LEU A 30 2.59 1.21 -6.40
CA LEU A 30 2.42 0.23 -5.34
C LEU A 30 0.96 0.19 -4.86
N LEU A 31 0.34 1.35 -4.67
CA LEU A 31 -1.07 1.42 -4.28
C LEU A 31 -1.99 0.83 -5.34
N SER A 32 -1.71 1.07 -6.62
CA SER A 32 -2.46 0.47 -7.73
C SER A 32 -2.34 -1.04 -7.73
N GLU A 33 -1.16 -1.57 -7.48
CA GLU A 33 -0.91 -3.00 -7.39
C GLU A 33 -1.64 -3.65 -6.23
N ILE A 34 -1.61 -3.00 -5.05
CA ILE A 34 -2.35 -3.47 -3.87
C ILE A 34 -3.84 -3.52 -4.16
N ARG A 35 -4.39 -2.49 -4.79
CA ARG A 35 -5.81 -2.44 -5.18
C ARG A 35 -6.15 -3.58 -6.13
N LYS A 36 -5.33 -3.80 -7.15
CA LYS A 36 -5.55 -4.86 -8.13
C LYS A 36 -5.53 -6.24 -7.48
N ILE A 37 -4.54 -6.52 -6.65
CA ILE A 37 -4.41 -7.79 -5.94
C ILE A 37 -5.62 -8.02 -5.03
N SER A 38 -6.03 -7.00 -4.30
CA SER A 38 -7.17 -7.09 -3.38
C SER A 38 -8.47 -7.38 -4.11
N LEU A 39 -8.72 -6.70 -5.24
CA LEU A 39 -9.93 -6.89 -6.04
C LEU A 39 -9.95 -8.22 -6.77
N GLN A 40 -8.80 -8.84 -7.01
CA GLN A 40 -8.69 -10.15 -7.63
C GLN A 40 -8.86 -11.31 -6.63
N THR A 41 -8.82 -11.03 -5.34
CA THR A 41 -8.99 -12.04 -4.31
C THR A 41 -10.46 -12.51 -4.29
N GLU A 42 -10.66 -13.82 -4.31
CA GLU A 42 -12.00 -14.40 -4.29
C GLU A 42 -12.78 -13.97 -3.03
N GLY A 43 -14.01 -13.53 -3.23
CA GLY A 43 -14.89 -13.09 -2.16
C GLY A 43 -14.84 -11.60 -1.88
N VAL A 44 -13.88 -10.86 -2.44
CA VAL A 44 -13.81 -9.41 -2.31
C VAL A 44 -14.73 -8.77 -3.35
N LEU A 45 -15.76 -8.09 -2.89
CA LEU A 45 -16.73 -7.41 -3.76
C LEU A 45 -16.26 -6.02 -4.17
N GLY A 46 -15.41 -5.41 -3.37
CA GLY A 46 -14.87 -4.09 -3.66
C GLY A 46 -13.89 -3.67 -2.57
N MET A 47 -13.36 -2.47 -2.74
CA MET A 47 -12.45 -1.85 -1.79
C MET A 47 -12.90 -0.44 -1.51
N ASN A 48 -13.04 -0.10 -0.23
CA ASN A 48 -13.59 1.19 0.16
C ASN A 48 -12.51 2.21 0.47
N ASP A 49 -11.47 1.81 1.19
CA ASP A 49 -10.42 2.71 1.62
C ASP A 49 -9.06 2.01 1.57
N LEU A 50 -8.03 2.76 1.23
CA LEU A 50 -6.67 2.26 1.20
C LEU A 50 -5.77 3.36 1.74
N ARG A 51 -5.12 3.07 2.86
CA ARG A 51 -4.19 3.98 3.51
C ARG A 51 -2.84 3.33 3.67
N SER A 52 -1.81 4.12 3.52
CA SER A 52 -0.44 3.68 3.71
C SER A 52 0.30 4.68 4.58
N HIS A 53 1.16 4.17 5.45
CA HIS A 53 1.95 5.04 6.32
C HIS A 53 3.21 4.31 6.79
N TYR A 54 4.20 5.11 7.19
CA TYR A 54 5.41 4.60 7.80
C TYR A 54 5.27 4.64 9.32
N ILE A 55 5.69 3.56 9.96
CA ILE A 55 5.90 3.50 11.41
C ILE A 55 7.39 3.25 11.60
N GLY A 56 8.15 4.31 11.89
CA GLY A 56 9.59 4.26 11.84
C GLY A 56 10.08 4.06 10.42
N ASP A 57 10.82 2.98 10.17
CA ASP A 57 11.29 2.57 8.84
C ASP A 57 10.40 1.48 8.20
N GLN A 58 9.30 1.11 8.87
CA GLN A 58 8.38 0.07 8.41
C GLN A 58 7.20 0.68 7.67
N PHE A 59 6.88 0.09 6.52
CA PHE A 59 5.75 0.50 5.69
C PHE A 59 4.54 -0.37 5.99
N HIS A 60 3.46 0.26 6.43
CA HIS A 60 2.22 -0.40 6.83
C HIS A 60 1.08 0.01 5.91
N ILE A 61 0.23 -0.96 5.59
CA ILE A 61 -0.95 -0.77 4.77
C ILE A 61 -2.19 -1.03 5.62
N GLU A 62 -3.17 -0.14 5.49
CA GLU A 62 -4.51 -0.34 6.04
C GLU A 62 -5.51 -0.32 4.89
N ILE A 63 -6.34 -1.35 4.81
CA ILE A 63 -7.27 -1.53 3.70
C ILE A 63 -8.63 -1.97 4.22
N HIS A 64 -9.71 -1.41 3.66
CA HIS A 64 -11.08 -1.80 3.91
C HIS A 64 -11.63 -2.51 2.68
N ILE A 65 -11.97 -3.79 2.83
CA ILE A 65 -12.57 -4.58 1.76
C ILE A 65 -14.06 -4.77 2.01
N LEU A 66 -14.80 -4.85 0.93
CA LEU A 66 -16.24 -5.11 0.96
C LEU A 66 -16.49 -6.58 0.68
N VAL A 67 -17.26 -7.22 1.53
CA VAL A 67 -17.65 -8.63 1.41
C VAL A 67 -19.15 -8.78 1.57
N ASP A 68 -19.70 -9.92 1.12
CA ASP A 68 -21.12 -10.21 1.26
C ASP A 68 -21.48 -10.32 2.75
N LYS A 69 -22.51 -9.58 3.16
CA LYS A 69 -23.00 -9.57 4.54
C LYS A 69 -23.54 -10.93 5.01
N ASN A 70 -23.88 -11.81 4.07
CA ASN A 70 -24.44 -13.13 4.37
C ASN A 70 -23.38 -14.21 4.61
N LEU A 71 -22.10 -13.86 4.48
CA LEU A 71 -21.00 -14.78 4.81
C LEU A 71 -20.91 -15.01 6.31
N SER A 72 -20.44 -16.20 6.69
CA SER A 72 -20.10 -16.47 8.09
C SER A 72 -18.87 -15.63 8.50
N ILE A 73 -18.69 -15.50 9.83
CA ILE A 73 -17.50 -14.82 10.36
C ILE A 73 -16.23 -15.52 9.89
N GLN A 74 -16.23 -16.85 9.87
CA GLN A 74 -15.08 -17.64 9.41
C GLN A 74 -14.76 -17.38 7.94
N GLU A 75 -15.79 -17.38 7.08
CA GLU A 75 -15.61 -17.11 5.65
C GLU A 75 -15.05 -15.70 5.41
N SER A 76 -15.58 -14.70 6.11
CA SER A 76 -15.11 -13.31 6.02
C SER A 76 -13.66 -13.18 6.50
N HIS A 77 -13.33 -13.84 7.58
CA HIS A 77 -11.97 -13.86 8.13
C HIS A 77 -10.98 -14.48 7.15
N ASP A 78 -11.35 -15.59 6.52
CA ASP A 78 -10.51 -16.26 5.55
C ASP A 78 -10.24 -15.39 4.30
N ILE A 79 -11.25 -14.64 3.86
CA ILE A 79 -11.07 -13.68 2.78
C ILE A 79 -10.07 -12.60 3.16
N GLY A 80 -10.19 -12.06 4.38
CA GLY A 80 -9.26 -11.06 4.90
C GLY A 80 -7.83 -11.59 4.98
N ASP A 81 -7.66 -12.82 5.43
CA ASP A 81 -6.34 -13.46 5.50
C ASP A 81 -5.75 -13.68 4.11
N ASN A 82 -6.55 -14.04 3.12
CA ASN A 82 -6.10 -14.23 1.75
C ASN A 82 -5.63 -12.91 1.14
N VAL A 83 -6.34 -11.82 1.39
CA VAL A 83 -5.94 -10.48 0.95
C VAL A 83 -4.63 -10.09 1.60
N LYS A 84 -4.52 -10.24 2.92
CA LYS A 84 -3.30 -9.93 3.67
C LYS A 84 -2.10 -10.70 3.15
N THR A 85 -2.24 -12.00 2.97
CA THR A 85 -1.17 -12.86 2.47
C THR A 85 -0.72 -12.44 1.07
N ALA A 86 -1.66 -12.12 0.18
CA ALA A 86 -1.36 -11.70 -1.18
C ALA A 86 -0.58 -10.37 -1.19
N ILE A 87 -0.99 -9.41 -0.36
CA ILE A 87 -0.32 -8.10 -0.28
C ILE A 87 1.07 -8.22 0.34
N LEU A 88 1.24 -9.07 1.36
CA LEU A 88 2.54 -9.25 2.02
C LEU A 88 3.60 -9.87 1.10
N ARG A 89 3.22 -10.45 -0.02
CA ARG A 89 4.17 -10.94 -1.03
C ARG A 89 4.87 -9.82 -1.78
N LEU A 90 4.34 -8.60 -1.73
CA LEU A 90 4.96 -7.44 -2.35
C LEU A 90 6.15 -6.97 -1.52
N LYS A 91 7.21 -6.52 -2.22
CA LYS A 91 8.41 -6.02 -1.53
C LYS A 91 8.14 -4.70 -0.81
N GLY A 92 8.73 -4.56 0.36
CA GLY A 92 8.71 -3.31 1.10
C GLY A 92 7.53 -3.13 2.03
N ILE A 93 6.58 -4.06 2.06
CA ILE A 93 5.44 -4.02 2.96
C ILE A 93 5.72 -4.88 4.17
N GLN A 94 5.68 -4.28 5.36
CA GLN A 94 6.00 -4.95 6.63
C GLN A 94 4.75 -5.51 7.31
N ASP A 95 3.61 -4.82 7.18
CA ASP A 95 2.37 -5.27 7.78
C ASP A 95 1.17 -4.74 7.00
N VAL A 96 0.06 -5.48 7.09
CA VAL A 96 -1.20 -5.13 6.43
C VAL A 96 -2.33 -5.34 7.43
N PHE A 97 -3.14 -4.29 7.63
CA PHE A 97 -4.36 -4.36 8.41
C PHE A 97 -5.55 -4.39 7.47
N VAL A 98 -6.31 -5.48 7.51
CA VAL A 98 -7.48 -5.66 6.66
C VAL A 98 -8.74 -5.51 7.51
N HIS A 99 -9.53 -4.48 7.22
CA HIS A 99 -10.85 -4.28 7.80
C HIS A 99 -11.90 -4.82 6.84
N ILE A 100 -12.83 -5.58 7.36
CA ILE A 100 -13.87 -6.25 6.57
C ILE A 100 -15.18 -5.51 6.81
N ASP A 101 -15.73 -4.94 5.72
CA ASP A 101 -16.98 -4.21 5.75
C ASP A 101 -18.05 -5.01 5.03
N PRO A 102 -19.09 -5.52 5.73
CA PRO A 102 -20.16 -6.26 5.10
C PRO A 102 -21.10 -5.35 4.31
N VAL A 103 -21.50 -5.80 3.16
CA VAL A 103 -22.45 -5.08 2.29
C VAL A 103 -23.58 -5.96 1.78
#